data_016986c45ea27e607dc21157622cd31f
#
_entry.id   016986c45ea27e607dc21157622cd31f
#
_cell.length_a   1.000
_cell.length_b   1.000
_cell.length_c   1.000
_cell.angle_alpha   90.00
_cell.angle_beta   90.00
_cell.angle_gamma   90.00
#
_symmetry.space_group_name_H-M   'P 1'
#
loop_
_entity.id
_entity.type
_entity.pdbx_description
1 polymer ?
#
loop_
_entity_poly.entity_id
_entity_poly.type
_entity_poly.pdbx_seq_one_letter_code
_entity_poly.pdbx_strand_id
1 'polypeptide(L)'
;LFVDSKLTPLVAIVSISLGVFAISTTPREQDPTVSVPFIQVLVPWPGHEAAEVDERLGHTVSAWMREIPEVEHVVSASLDDGTLVTVQFPAGVPDETALTQVNSRVAAHLAELPAGAVPPSVSLVGSDDVPAMTIVFTSDEDDPRALRRVVREIGNLVERLPDVSTTRVIGGVRRELAVHVDP
;
A
#
# COMPACT_ATOMS: atom_id res chain seq x y z
N LEU A 1 -50.82 7.17 -33.16
CA LEU A 1 -51.29 8.31 -32.33
C LEU A 1 -50.19 9.13 -31.72
N PHE A 2 -49.02 8.58 -31.47
CA PHE A 2 -47.85 9.32 -30.92
C PHE A 2 -46.95 9.91 -32.01
N VAL A 3 -46.83 9.26 -33.15
CA VAL A 3 -45.88 9.62 -34.22
C VAL A 3 -46.27 10.92 -34.93
N ASP A 4 -47.55 11.25 -35.00
CA ASP A 4 -48.06 12.45 -35.68
C ASP A 4 -48.30 13.66 -34.73
N SER A 5 -47.90 13.51 -33.46
CA SER A 5 -48.02 14.57 -32.48
C SER A 5 -46.90 15.61 -32.61
N LYS A 6 -47.24 16.89 -32.58
CA LYS A 6 -46.26 18.00 -32.56
C LYS A 6 -45.36 17.98 -31.30
N LEU A 7 -45.71 17.16 -30.31
CA LEU A 7 -44.93 16.97 -29.09
C LEU A 7 -43.80 15.93 -29.25
N THR A 8 -43.88 15.06 -30.24
CA THR A 8 -42.88 13.99 -30.46
C THR A 8 -41.45 14.53 -30.65
N PRO A 9 -41.23 15.54 -31.51
CA PRO A 9 -39.88 16.10 -31.68
C PRO A 9 -39.35 16.78 -30.39
N LEU A 10 -40.23 17.39 -29.62
CA LEU A 10 -39.86 18.01 -28.33
C LEU A 10 -39.37 16.94 -27.32
N VAL A 11 -40.13 15.87 -27.20
CA VAL A 11 -39.78 14.74 -26.31
C VAL A 11 -38.45 14.10 -26.77
N ALA A 12 -38.25 13.94 -28.07
CA ALA A 12 -37.01 13.41 -28.62
C ALA A 12 -35.80 14.29 -28.25
N ILE A 13 -35.90 15.61 -28.42
CA ILE A 13 -34.85 16.57 -28.08
C ILE A 13 -34.52 16.53 -26.58
N VAL A 14 -35.57 16.52 -25.73
CA VAL A 14 -35.38 16.44 -24.28
C VAL A 14 -34.73 15.13 -23.87
N SER A 15 -35.10 14.00 -24.45
CA SER A 15 -34.51 12.69 -24.16
C SER A 15 -33.04 12.63 -24.57
N ILE A 16 -32.69 13.15 -25.77
CA ILE A 16 -31.32 13.22 -26.23
C ILE A 16 -30.49 14.13 -25.32
N SER A 17 -31.00 15.30 -24.95
CA SER A 17 -30.32 16.23 -24.06
C SER A 17 -30.07 15.62 -22.67
N LEU A 18 -31.05 14.93 -22.10
CA LEU A 18 -30.91 14.19 -20.86
C LEU A 18 -29.86 13.06 -20.97
N GLY A 19 -29.84 12.35 -22.08
CA GLY A 19 -28.84 11.31 -22.33
C GLY A 19 -27.41 11.87 -22.39
N VAL A 20 -27.20 12.96 -23.13
CA VAL A 20 -25.91 13.64 -23.19
C VAL A 20 -25.50 14.18 -21.83
N PHE A 21 -26.43 14.79 -21.10
CA PHE A 21 -26.18 15.26 -19.74
C PHE A 21 -25.80 14.12 -18.79
N ALA A 22 -26.53 13.01 -18.81
CA ALA A 22 -26.21 11.83 -18.01
C ALA A 22 -24.80 11.30 -18.30
N ILE A 23 -24.43 11.18 -19.59
CA ILE A 23 -23.10 10.72 -19.99
C ILE A 23 -21.99 11.67 -19.50
N SER A 24 -22.23 13.00 -19.54
CA SER A 24 -21.26 14.00 -19.12
C SER A 24 -21.10 14.11 -17.60
N THR A 25 -22.11 13.75 -16.83
CA THR A 25 -22.10 13.84 -15.36
C THR A 25 -21.78 12.50 -14.68
N THR A 26 -21.86 11.39 -15.41
CA THR A 26 -21.53 10.07 -14.83
C THR A 26 -20.04 9.95 -14.67
N PRO A 27 -19.50 9.78 -13.44
CA PRO A 27 -18.09 9.53 -13.22
C PRO A 27 -17.70 8.24 -13.93
N ARG A 28 -16.56 8.26 -14.62
CA ARG A 28 -16.00 7.09 -15.30
C ARG A 28 -14.79 6.65 -14.55
N GLU A 29 -14.85 5.48 -13.97
CA GLU A 29 -13.71 4.79 -13.39
C GLU A 29 -13.19 3.78 -14.41
N GLN A 30 -11.88 3.74 -14.58
CA GLN A 30 -11.23 2.81 -15.50
C GLN A 30 -11.16 1.41 -14.89
N ASP A 31 -10.98 1.35 -13.56
CA ASP A 31 -11.02 0.12 -12.78
C ASP A 31 -12.06 0.27 -11.67
N PRO A 32 -12.94 -0.72 -11.45
CA PRO A 32 -13.86 -0.69 -10.32
C PRO A 32 -13.04 -0.74 -9.03
N THR A 33 -13.15 0.27 -8.19
CA THR A 33 -12.52 0.32 -6.87
C THR A 33 -13.20 -0.67 -5.92
N VAL A 34 -12.92 -1.95 -6.12
CA VAL A 34 -13.21 -2.95 -5.10
C VAL A 34 -12.06 -2.89 -4.11
N SER A 35 -12.21 -2.04 -3.09
CA SER A 35 -11.23 -1.98 -2.01
C SER A 35 -11.27 -3.30 -1.25
N VAL A 36 -10.19 -4.06 -1.36
CA VAL A 36 -9.88 -5.22 -0.53
C VAL A 36 -8.73 -4.76 0.37
N PRO A 37 -8.97 -4.53 1.67
CA PRO A 37 -7.91 -4.07 2.56
C PRO A 37 -6.84 -5.13 2.75
N PHE A 38 -5.59 -4.79 2.42
CA PHE A 38 -4.40 -5.54 2.77
C PHE A 38 -3.61 -4.76 3.81
N ILE A 39 -3.40 -5.35 4.97
CA ILE A 39 -2.62 -4.73 6.03
C ILE A 39 -1.37 -5.54 6.28
N GLN A 40 -0.23 -4.87 6.28
CA GLN A 40 1.06 -5.47 6.58
C GLN A 40 1.51 -5.10 7.98
N VAL A 41 1.91 -6.11 8.72
CA VAL A 41 2.51 -6.01 10.05
C VAL A 41 3.95 -6.48 9.93
N LEU A 42 4.89 -5.55 9.99
CA LEU A 42 6.32 -5.84 9.99
C LEU A 42 6.83 -5.84 11.43
N VAL A 43 7.45 -6.93 11.83
CA VAL A 43 8.05 -7.07 13.15
C VAL A 43 9.54 -7.37 12.98
N PRO A 44 10.43 -6.39 13.17
CA PRO A 44 11.88 -6.61 13.11
C PRO A 44 12.38 -7.31 14.37
N TRP A 45 13.28 -8.28 14.18
CA TRP A 45 13.97 -8.98 15.27
C TRP A 45 15.42 -9.25 14.88
N PRO A 46 16.31 -8.23 14.98
CA PRO A 46 17.68 -8.28 14.49
C PRO A 46 18.51 -9.39 15.13
N GLY A 47 19.36 -10.02 14.33
CA GLY A 47 20.33 -11.03 14.78
C GLY A 47 19.77 -12.46 14.82
N HIS A 48 18.61 -12.72 14.23
CA HIS A 48 17.99 -14.05 14.20
C HIS A 48 17.82 -14.53 12.77
N GLU A 49 18.00 -15.82 12.56
CA GLU A 49 17.78 -16.47 11.27
C GLU A 49 16.28 -16.65 10.94
N ALA A 50 15.93 -16.69 9.66
CA ALA A 50 14.54 -16.80 9.19
C ALA A 50 13.76 -17.95 9.81
N ALA A 51 14.40 -19.10 10.04
CA ALA A 51 13.76 -20.27 10.65
C ALA A 51 13.34 -20.02 12.12
N GLU A 52 14.19 -19.38 12.91
CA GLU A 52 13.90 -19.02 14.30
C GLU A 52 12.84 -17.91 14.35
N VAL A 53 12.96 -16.92 13.45
CA VAL A 53 11.97 -15.84 13.32
C VAL A 53 10.60 -16.40 12.98
N ASP A 54 10.52 -17.39 12.09
CA ASP A 54 9.24 -17.99 11.72
C ASP A 54 8.62 -18.74 12.90
N GLU A 55 9.40 -19.62 13.55
CA GLU A 55 8.90 -20.44 14.65
C GLU A 55 8.41 -19.63 15.84
N ARG A 56 9.16 -18.59 16.24
CA ARG A 56 8.90 -17.83 17.48
C ARG A 56 8.10 -16.56 17.27
N LEU A 57 8.20 -15.95 16.11
CA LEU A 57 7.57 -14.64 15.83
C LEU A 57 6.50 -14.74 14.75
N GLY A 58 6.80 -15.37 13.61
CA GLY A 58 5.88 -15.50 12.49
C GLY A 58 4.59 -16.20 12.84
N HIS A 59 4.69 -17.36 13.49
CA HIS A 59 3.53 -18.11 13.96
C HIS A 59 2.72 -17.36 15.03
N THR A 60 3.39 -16.73 15.98
CA THR A 60 2.77 -16.00 17.08
C THR A 60 1.96 -14.81 16.55
N VAL A 61 2.59 -13.95 15.74
CA VAL A 61 1.92 -12.78 15.17
C VAL A 61 0.79 -13.18 14.22
N SER A 62 0.98 -14.24 13.43
CA SER A 62 -0.07 -14.76 12.57
C SER A 62 -1.28 -15.28 13.36
N ALA A 63 -1.05 -15.91 14.53
CA ALA A 63 -2.12 -16.34 15.41
C ALA A 63 -2.94 -15.16 15.92
N TRP A 64 -2.30 -14.07 16.36
CA TRP A 64 -3.01 -12.85 16.77
C TRP A 64 -3.88 -12.26 15.67
N MET A 65 -3.37 -12.25 14.44
CA MET A 65 -4.10 -11.71 13.29
C MET A 65 -5.32 -12.55 12.92
N ARG A 66 -5.23 -13.88 13.08
CA ARG A 66 -6.38 -14.79 12.84
C ARG A 66 -7.51 -14.65 13.86
N GLU A 67 -7.24 -14.07 15.03
CA GLU A 67 -8.27 -13.81 16.04
C GLU A 67 -9.09 -12.54 15.74
N ILE A 68 -8.68 -11.74 14.75
CA ILE A 68 -9.43 -10.54 14.36
C ILE A 68 -10.68 -10.99 13.61
N PRO A 69 -11.88 -10.51 14.01
CA PRO A 69 -13.09 -10.79 13.26
C PRO A 69 -13.00 -10.33 11.80
N GLU A 70 -13.65 -11.04 10.91
CA GLU A 70 -13.73 -10.72 9.48
C GLU A 70 -12.41 -10.82 8.71
N VAL A 71 -11.32 -11.32 9.29
CA VAL A 71 -10.10 -11.61 8.55
C VAL A 71 -10.32 -12.81 7.64
N GLU A 72 -10.04 -12.66 6.35
CA GLU A 72 -10.21 -13.70 5.35
C GLU A 72 -8.94 -14.55 5.20
N HIS A 73 -7.80 -13.88 5.05
CA HIS A 73 -6.51 -14.56 4.91
C HIS A 73 -5.41 -13.89 5.73
N VAL A 74 -4.54 -14.73 6.30
CA VAL A 74 -3.30 -14.30 6.97
C VAL A 74 -2.14 -15.07 6.37
N VAL A 75 -1.18 -14.35 5.81
CA VAL A 75 0.04 -14.90 5.22
C VAL A 75 1.24 -14.29 5.94
N SER A 76 2.17 -15.12 6.39
CA SER A 76 3.44 -14.69 6.97
C SER A 76 4.60 -15.01 6.04
N ALA A 77 5.56 -14.10 5.97
CA ALA A 77 6.84 -14.29 5.31
C ALA A 77 7.95 -13.91 6.30
N SER A 78 8.68 -14.90 6.77
CA SER A 78 9.79 -14.71 7.69
C SER A 78 11.10 -14.67 6.93
N LEU A 79 11.89 -13.65 7.23
CA LEU A 79 13.21 -13.38 6.69
C LEU A 79 14.21 -13.29 7.83
N ASP A 80 15.50 -13.28 7.51
CA ASP A 80 16.51 -12.91 8.49
C ASP A 80 16.18 -11.53 9.06
N ASP A 81 16.33 -11.39 10.36
CA ASP A 81 16.07 -10.15 11.10
C ASP A 81 14.59 -9.70 11.22
N GLY A 82 13.59 -10.51 10.82
CA GLY A 82 12.20 -10.13 11.04
C GLY A 82 11.16 -10.88 10.23
N THR A 83 9.89 -10.67 10.58
CA THR A 83 8.74 -11.26 9.89
C THR A 83 7.79 -10.18 9.36
N LEU A 84 7.22 -10.45 8.20
CA LEU A 84 6.16 -9.67 7.58
C LEU A 84 4.88 -10.49 7.54
N VAL A 85 3.85 -10.05 8.24
CA VAL A 85 2.55 -10.70 8.24
C VAL A 85 1.57 -9.84 7.46
N THR A 86 0.98 -10.39 6.41
CA THR A 86 -0.04 -9.73 5.60
C THR A 86 -1.41 -10.28 5.97
N VAL A 87 -2.30 -9.37 6.30
CA VAL A 87 -3.69 -9.64 6.70
C VAL A 87 -4.61 -9.12 5.61
N GLN A 88 -5.42 -9.99 5.05
CA GLN A 88 -6.42 -9.64 4.05
C GLN A 88 -7.81 -9.67 4.67
N PHE A 89 -8.55 -8.60 4.45
CA PHE A 89 -9.97 -8.51 4.80
C PHE A 89 -10.85 -8.70 3.56
N PRO A 90 -12.11 -9.09 3.72
CA PRO A 90 -13.04 -9.21 2.61
C PRO A 90 -13.36 -7.85 1.98
N ALA A 91 -13.78 -7.87 0.73
CA ALA A 91 -14.21 -6.69 0.02
C ALA A 91 -15.36 -5.99 0.74
N GLY A 92 -15.28 -4.66 0.84
CA GLY A 92 -16.31 -3.83 1.47
C GLY A 92 -16.06 -3.48 2.93
N VAL A 93 -15.03 -4.03 3.56
CA VAL A 93 -14.55 -3.55 4.86
C VAL A 93 -13.81 -2.22 4.64
N PRO A 94 -14.15 -1.14 5.38
CA PRO A 94 -13.41 0.11 5.26
C PRO A 94 -11.96 -0.05 5.73
N ASP A 95 -11.01 0.51 4.97
CA ASP A 95 -9.56 0.45 5.25
C ASP A 95 -9.22 0.94 6.66
N GLU A 96 -9.85 2.03 7.11
CA GLU A 96 -9.66 2.59 8.44
C GLU A 96 -10.12 1.63 9.55
N THR A 97 -11.21 0.90 9.32
CA THR A 97 -11.72 -0.09 10.27
C THR A 97 -10.76 -1.26 10.38
N ALA A 98 -10.33 -1.80 9.25
CA ALA A 98 -9.36 -2.88 9.19
C ALA A 98 -8.03 -2.50 9.87
N LEU A 99 -7.50 -1.30 9.56
CA LEU A 99 -6.28 -0.77 10.16
C LEU A 99 -6.42 -0.61 11.69
N THR A 100 -7.56 -0.11 12.16
CA THR A 100 -7.82 0.06 13.59
C THR A 100 -7.88 -1.27 14.32
N GLN A 101 -8.52 -2.29 13.75
CA GLN A 101 -8.61 -3.63 14.32
C GLN A 101 -7.22 -4.27 14.44
N VAL A 102 -6.39 -4.20 13.38
CA VAL A 102 -5.03 -4.75 13.40
C VAL A 102 -4.16 -4.01 14.43
N ASN A 103 -4.19 -2.67 14.45
CA ASN A 103 -3.42 -1.88 15.44
C ASN A 103 -3.85 -2.20 16.86
N SER A 104 -5.15 -2.33 17.12
CA SER A 104 -5.66 -2.69 18.46
C SER A 104 -5.20 -4.08 18.87
N ARG A 105 -5.19 -5.03 17.96
CA ARG A 105 -4.73 -6.39 18.23
C ARG A 105 -3.23 -6.43 18.51
N VAL A 106 -2.42 -5.77 17.68
CA VAL A 106 -0.98 -5.64 17.89
C VAL A 106 -0.68 -5.00 19.25
N ALA A 107 -1.36 -3.90 19.59
CA ALA A 107 -1.16 -3.21 20.86
C ALA A 107 -1.48 -4.09 22.08
N ALA A 108 -2.51 -4.94 21.98
CA ALA A 108 -2.90 -5.85 23.06
C ALA A 108 -1.85 -6.91 23.37
N HIS A 109 -1.05 -7.31 22.37
CA HIS A 109 -0.08 -8.39 22.48
C HIS A 109 1.39 -7.93 22.45
N LEU A 110 1.67 -6.63 22.52
CA LEU A 110 3.05 -6.11 22.49
C LEU A 110 3.95 -6.72 23.57
N ALA A 111 3.40 -7.05 24.72
CA ALA A 111 4.15 -7.64 25.84
C ALA A 111 4.55 -9.11 25.62
N GLU A 112 3.96 -9.78 24.64
CA GLU A 112 4.23 -11.19 24.30
C GLU A 112 5.36 -11.34 23.30
N LEU A 113 5.87 -10.23 22.75
CA LEU A 113 6.99 -10.24 21.81
C LEU A 113 8.26 -10.74 22.51
N PRO A 114 9.10 -11.52 21.79
CA PRO A 114 10.37 -11.99 22.34
C PRO A 114 11.32 -10.83 22.64
N ALA A 115 12.19 -11.03 23.61
CA ALA A 115 13.19 -10.03 23.98
C ALA A 115 14.08 -9.66 22.80
N GLY A 116 14.26 -8.36 22.55
CA GLY A 116 15.03 -7.84 21.42
C GLY A 116 14.22 -7.60 20.16
N ALA A 117 12.96 -8.03 20.08
CA ALA A 117 12.10 -7.65 18.99
C ALA A 117 11.76 -6.14 19.05
N VAL A 118 11.79 -5.50 17.87
CA VAL A 118 11.41 -4.10 17.74
C VAL A 118 9.88 -4.00 17.65
N PRO A 119 9.26 -2.94 18.20
CA PRO A 119 7.82 -2.75 18.09
C PRO A 119 7.33 -2.88 16.65
N PRO A 120 6.21 -3.60 16.42
CA PRO A 120 5.66 -3.79 15.09
C PRO A 120 5.27 -2.49 14.42
N SER A 121 5.50 -2.40 13.11
CA SER A 121 4.93 -1.34 12.27
C SER A 121 3.77 -1.91 11.47
N VAL A 122 2.64 -1.20 11.48
CA VAL A 122 1.43 -1.58 10.76
C VAL A 122 1.22 -0.59 9.62
N SER A 123 1.06 -1.10 8.41
CA SER A 123 0.81 -0.28 7.22
C SER A 123 -0.31 -0.87 6.37
N LEU A 124 -1.15 -0.01 5.83
CA LEU A 124 -2.12 -0.36 4.82
C LEU A 124 -1.38 -0.47 3.47
N VAL A 125 -1.65 -1.53 2.74
CA VAL A 125 -1.21 -1.70 1.34
C VAL A 125 -2.45 -1.55 0.47
N GLY A 126 -2.62 -0.37 -0.10
CA GLY A 126 -3.73 -0.11 -1.01
C GLY A 126 -3.52 -0.79 -2.36
N SER A 127 -4.60 -1.22 -2.99
CA SER A 127 -4.60 -1.57 -4.41
C SER A 127 -4.22 -0.36 -5.28
N ASP A 128 -4.33 0.84 -4.71
CA ASP A 128 -4.05 2.12 -5.37
C ASP A 128 -2.58 2.57 -5.21
N ASP A 129 -1.74 1.80 -4.52
CA ASP A 129 -0.29 2.05 -4.41
C ASP A 129 0.47 1.75 -5.72
N VAL A 130 -0.22 1.83 -6.84
CA VAL A 130 0.39 1.75 -8.17
C VAL A 130 1.06 3.09 -8.49
N PRO A 131 2.35 3.09 -8.88
CA PRO A 131 3.01 4.31 -9.27
C PRO A 131 2.26 5.02 -10.40
N ALA A 132 1.75 6.23 -10.16
CA ALA A 132 1.08 7.04 -11.17
C ALA A 132 2.05 7.45 -12.29
N MET A 133 3.35 7.59 -11.97
CA MET A 133 4.39 7.93 -12.92
C MET A 133 5.72 7.27 -12.52
N THR A 134 6.41 6.71 -13.50
CA THR A 134 7.78 6.22 -13.35
C THR A 134 8.71 7.02 -14.24
N ILE A 135 9.73 7.66 -13.65
CA ILE A 135 10.74 8.44 -14.37
C ILE A 135 12.07 7.67 -14.29
N VAL A 136 12.67 7.40 -15.43
CA VAL A 136 13.96 6.72 -15.53
C VAL A 136 15.05 7.76 -15.79
N PHE A 137 16.08 7.78 -14.95
CA PHE A 137 17.25 8.62 -15.12
C PHE A 137 18.46 7.76 -15.50
N THR A 138 19.12 8.13 -16.57
CA THR A 138 20.35 7.48 -17.06
C THR A 138 21.43 8.53 -17.24
N SER A 139 22.67 8.16 -16.98
CA SER A 139 23.86 8.96 -17.26
C SER A 139 24.99 8.06 -17.72
N ASP A 140 25.66 8.45 -18.78
CA ASP A 140 26.83 7.74 -19.32
C ASP A 140 28.14 8.24 -18.69
N GLU A 141 28.11 9.43 -18.05
CA GLU A 141 29.30 10.11 -17.52
C GLU A 141 29.38 10.08 -15.99
N ASP A 142 28.24 9.94 -15.30
CA ASP A 142 28.18 10.04 -13.84
C ASP A 142 28.33 8.69 -13.14
N ASP A 143 29.05 8.71 -12.01
CA ASP A 143 29.06 7.59 -11.06
C ASP A 143 27.61 7.32 -10.59
N PRO A 144 27.16 6.05 -10.52
CA PRO A 144 25.84 5.65 -10.02
C PRO A 144 25.46 6.25 -8.66
N ARG A 145 26.45 6.60 -7.84
CA ARG A 145 26.27 7.29 -6.55
C ARG A 145 25.88 8.76 -6.73
N ALA A 146 26.53 9.44 -7.70
CA ALA A 146 26.22 10.83 -8.02
C ALA A 146 24.83 10.93 -8.61
N LEU A 147 24.51 10.06 -9.57
CA LEU A 147 23.18 9.99 -10.17
C LEU A 147 22.09 9.77 -9.10
N ARG A 148 22.26 8.81 -8.19
CA ARG A 148 21.30 8.56 -7.11
C ARG A 148 21.08 9.78 -6.21
N ARG A 149 22.12 10.58 -5.94
CA ARG A 149 22.02 11.80 -5.14
C ARG A 149 21.15 12.84 -5.84
N VAL A 150 21.39 13.08 -7.13
CA VAL A 150 20.62 14.01 -7.96
C VAL A 150 19.15 13.57 -8.05
N VAL A 151 18.90 12.27 -8.32
CA VAL A 151 17.56 11.73 -8.40
C VAL A 151 16.79 11.88 -7.07
N ARG A 152 17.48 11.70 -5.94
CA ARG A 152 16.88 11.92 -4.62
C ARG A 152 16.49 13.38 -4.39
N GLU A 153 17.35 14.30 -4.83
CA GLU A 153 17.06 15.74 -4.73
C GLU A 153 15.87 16.13 -5.59
N ILE A 154 15.79 15.59 -6.81
CA ILE A 154 14.61 15.74 -7.68
C ILE A 154 13.36 15.15 -7.02
N GLY A 155 13.45 13.96 -6.44
CA GLY A 155 12.35 13.34 -5.69
C GLY A 155 11.82 14.26 -4.59
N ASN A 156 12.70 14.82 -3.76
CA ASN A 156 12.33 15.78 -2.72
C ASN A 156 11.67 17.06 -3.26
N LEU A 157 12.02 17.47 -4.47
CA LEU A 157 11.36 18.61 -5.14
C LEU A 157 9.96 18.23 -5.64
N VAL A 158 9.82 17.03 -6.19
CA VAL A 158 8.54 16.50 -6.70
C VAL A 158 7.55 16.30 -5.55
N GLU A 159 8.00 15.83 -4.38
CA GLU A 159 7.15 15.67 -3.18
C GLU A 159 6.57 17.00 -2.64
N ARG A 160 7.11 18.13 -3.07
CA ARG A 160 6.57 19.47 -2.69
C ARG A 160 5.43 19.93 -3.60
N LEU A 161 5.18 19.22 -4.69
CA LEU A 161 4.08 19.54 -5.59
C LEU A 161 2.75 19.15 -4.94
N PRO A 162 1.69 19.94 -5.12
CA PRO A 162 0.36 19.53 -4.71
C PRO A 162 -0.02 18.23 -5.42
N ASP A 163 -0.75 17.36 -4.76
CA ASP A 163 -1.25 16.08 -5.26
C ASP A 163 -0.19 14.97 -5.43
N VAL A 164 1.06 15.18 -4.99
CA VAL A 164 2.07 14.14 -4.90
C VAL A 164 2.15 13.63 -3.45
N SER A 165 1.83 12.36 -3.25
CA SER A 165 1.85 11.72 -1.93
C SER A 165 3.25 11.31 -1.52
N THR A 166 3.96 10.56 -2.36
CA THR A 166 5.30 10.04 -2.05
C THR A 166 6.09 9.74 -3.31
N THR A 167 7.40 9.76 -3.19
CA THR A 167 8.31 9.33 -4.25
C THR A 167 9.20 8.19 -3.76
N ARG A 168 9.47 7.22 -4.64
CA ARG A 168 10.36 6.11 -4.34
C ARG A 168 11.51 6.06 -5.31
N VAL A 169 12.74 6.18 -4.80
CA VAL A 169 13.95 6.06 -5.62
C VAL A 169 14.44 4.61 -5.60
N ILE A 170 14.39 3.95 -6.76
CA ILE A 170 14.84 2.58 -6.97
C ILE A 170 16.13 2.59 -7.78
N GLY A 171 17.10 1.74 -7.43
CA GLY A 171 18.39 1.62 -8.11
C GLY A 171 19.48 2.57 -7.59
N GLY A 172 20.61 2.55 -8.25
CA GLY A 172 21.84 3.22 -7.83
C GLY A 172 22.47 2.63 -6.57
N VAL A 173 23.69 3.04 -6.26
CA VAL A 173 24.45 2.55 -5.10
C VAL A 173 24.12 3.40 -3.85
N ARG A 174 23.68 2.75 -2.77
CA ARG A 174 23.51 3.40 -1.46
C ARG A 174 24.89 3.66 -0.83
N ARG A 175 25.00 4.79 -0.16
CA ARG A 175 26.18 5.06 0.68
C ARG A 175 25.88 4.51 2.08
N GLU A 176 26.68 3.55 2.50
CA GLU A 176 26.58 2.95 3.83
C GLU A 176 27.89 3.20 4.59
N LEU A 177 27.78 3.34 5.90
CA LEU A 177 28.91 3.33 6.81
C LEU A 177 28.88 1.97 7.53
N ALA A 178 29.71 1.04 7.06
CA ALA A 178 29.87 -0.24 7.73
C ALA A 178 30.96 -0.11 8.82
N VAL A 179 30.57 -0.40 10.06
CA VAL A 179 31.47 -0.48 11.19
C VAL A 179 31.70 -1.97 11.49
N HIS A 180 32.87 -2.47 11.15
CA HIS A 180 33.28 -3.81 11.52
C HIS A 180 33.99 -3.73 12.86
N VAL A 181 33.49 -4.42 13.86
CA VAL A 181 34.10 -4.60 15.15
C VAL A 181 34.81 -5.95 15.11
N ASP A 182 36.15 -5.93 15.27
CA ASP A 182 36.95 -7.15 15.37
C ASP A 182 36.83 -7.66 16.84
N PRO A 183 36.44 -8.92 17.06
CA PRO A 183 36.19 -9.47 18.41
C PRO A 183 37.46 -9.64 19.23
#